data_eee2e35a36bd4f9efe930df66170730c
#
_entry.id   eee2e35a36bd4f9efe930df66170730c
#
_cell.length_a   1.000
_cell.length_b   1.000
_cell.length_c   1.000
_cell.angle_alpha   90.00
_cell.angle_beta   90.00
_cell.angle_gamma   90.00
#
_symmetry.space_group_name_H-M   'P 1'
#
loop_
_entity.id
_entity.type
_entity.pdbx_description
1 polymer ?
#
loop_
_entity_poly.entity_id
_entity_poly.type
_entity_poly.pdbx_seq_one_letter_code
_entity_poly.pdbx_strand_id
1 'polypeptide(L)'
;MQYMVKVFTLISLIPFIILSLKGFGFLPVFGFFSDLGANPIETIIHATGKWGIRILIITLLITPIGYYTKHELCKRLPKPLGLVSLFYILNHFLSYALIDQGGDIKVIIVDIIETPYLKVGWAGFLCLLSVGLVSLKKLQTWFNKNRSTISGIV
;
A
#
# COMPACT_ATOMS: atom_id res chain seq x y z
N MET A 1 -5.73 -22.43 8.55
CA MET A 1 -4.60 -21.48 8.42
C MET A 1 -4.76 -20.51 7.25
N GLN A 2 -5.00 -20.96 6.01
CA GLN A 2 -5.26 -20.06 4.87
C GLN A 2 -6.47 -19.13 5.08
N TYR A 3 -7.50 -19.62 5.77
CA TYR A 3 -8.68 -18.84 6.11
C TYR A 3 -8.33 -17.66 7.03
N MET A 4 -7.50 -17.85 8.04
CA MET A 4 -7.06 -16.78 8.93
C MET A 4 -6.28 -15.69 8.18
N VAL A 5 -5.38 -16.07 7.26
CA VAL A 5 -4.66 -15.10 6.42
C VAL A 5 -5.63 -14.24 5.60
N LYS A 6 -6.65 -14.86 4.99
CA LYS A 6 -7.69 -14.13 4.23
C LYS A 6 -8.46 -13.17 5.14
N VAL A 7 -8.85 -13.62 6.35
CA VAL A 7 -9.58 -12.78 7.33
C VAL A 7 -8.74 -11.56 7.72
N PHE A 8 -7.48 -11.72 8.08
CA PHE A 8 -6.60 -10.59 8.40
C PHE A 8 -6.42 -9.62 7.21
N THR A 9 -6.29 -10.15 6.00
CA THR A 9 -6.20 -9.33 4.78
C THR A 9 -7.50 -8.55 4.54
N LEU A 10 -8.66 -9.17 4.72
CA LEU A 10 -9.96 -8.50 4.57
C LEU A 10 -10.18 -7.42 5.66
N ILE A 11 -9.82 -7.72 6.91
CA ILE A 11 -9.88 -6.74 7.99
C ILE A 11 -9.02 -5.51 7.67
N SER A 12 -7.84 -5.70 7.09
CA SER A 12 -6.95 -4.59 6.74
C SER A 12 -7.50 -3.71 5.60
N LEU A 13 -8.48 -4.17 4.82
CA LEU A 13 -9.18 -3.38 3.79
C LEU A 13 -10.41 -2.61 4.32
N ILE A 14 -10.90 -2.92 5.53
CA ILE A 14 -12.07 -2.25 6.11
C ILE A 14 -11.92 -0.73 6.14
N PRO A 15 -10.78 -0.14 6.58
CA PRO A 15 -10.62 1.32 6.57
C PRO A 15 -10.77 1.95 5.18
N PHE A 16 -10.31 1.26 4.14
CA PHE A 16 -10.45 1.73 2.76
C PHE A 16 -11.90 1.71 2.30
N ILE A 17 -12.64 0.64 2.61
CA ILE A 17 -14.06 0.51 2.28
C ILE A 17 -14.85 1.63 2.98
N ILE A 18 -14.62 1.86 4.27
CA ILE A 18 -15.27 2.94 5.03
C ILE A 18 -14.95 4.31 4.42
N LEU A 19 -13.69 4.55 4.07
CA LEU A 19 -13.25 5.81 3.47
C LEU A 19 -13.92 6.04 2.10
N SER A 20 -13.99 5.00 1.27
CA SER A 20 -14.63 5.05 -0.04
C SER A 20 -16.14 5.31 0.08
N LEU A 21 -16.83 4.62 0.98
CA LEU A 21 -18.26 4.83 1.23
C LEU A 21 -18.56 6.25 1.73
N LYS A 22 -17.68 6.84 2.53
CA LYS A 22 -17.78 8.25 2.96
C LYS A 22 -17.55 9.20 1.79
N GLY A 23 -16.52 8.97 0.98
CA GLY A 23 -16.17 9.80 -0.17
C GLY A 23 -17.29 9.85 -1.23
N PHE A 24 -18.03 8.75 -1.40
CA PHE A 24 -19.19 8.68 -2.30
C PHE A 24 -20.52 9.12 -1.65
N GLY A 25 -20.51 9.58 -0.40
CA GLY A 25 -21.73 10.05 0.28
C GLY A 25 -22.71 8.96 0.68
N PHE A 26 -22.33 7.68 0.65
CA PHE A 26 -23.19 6.55 0.99
C PHE A 26 -23.38 6.32 2.50
N LEU A 27 -22.65 7.04 3.36
CA LEU A 27 -22.72 6.88 4.82
C LEU A 27 -23.10 8.17 5.58
N PRO A 28 -24.27 8.77 5.35
CA PRO A 28 -24.76 9.84 6.23
C PRO A 28 -25.34 9.31 7.56
N VAL A 29 -25.60 7.99 7.67
CA VAL A 29 -26.50 7.42 8.69
C VAL A 29 -25.81 7.00 9.98
N PHE A 30 -24.49 6.76 9.98
CA PHE A 30 -23.78 6.38 11.18
C PHE A 30 -22.85 7.49 11.65
N GLY A 31 -23.34 8.33 12.57
CA GLY A 31 -22.59 9.41 13.25
C GLY A 31 -21.34 8.97 14.01
N PHE A 32 -20.83 7.77 13.77
CA PHE A 32 -19.62 7.22 14.35
C PHE A 32 -18.33 7.68 13.64
N PHE A 33 -18.45 8.26 12.47
CA PHE A 33 -17.31 8.81 11.73
C PHE A 33 -17.64 10.24 11.35
N SER A 34 -16.96 11.19 11.99
CA SER A 34 -17.00 12.61 11.65
C SER A 34 -16.92 12.81 10.13
N ASP A 35 -17.63 13.81 9.61
CA ASP A 35 -17.54 14.26 8.23
C ASP A 35 -16.08 14.32 7.76
N LEU A 36 -15.87 14.17 6.45
CA LEU A 36 -14.54 14.28 5.86
C LEU A 36 -13.91 15.68 6.07
N GLY A 37 -14.61 16.55 6.79
CA GLY A 37 -14.16 17.91 7.12
C GLY A 37 -14.33 18.89 5.96
N ALA A 38 -13.75 20.07 6.12
CA ALA A 38 -13.83 21.15 5.13
C ALA A 38 -13.12 20.83 3.81
N ASN A 39 -12.10 19.95 3.84
CA ASN A 39 -11.36 19.50 2.67
C ASN A 39 -11.38 17.97 2.56
N PRO A 40 -12.38 17.40 1.86
CA PRO A 40 -12.52 15.94 1.75
C PRO A 40 -11.35 15.27 1.02
N ILE A 41 -10.78 15.95 0.02
CA ILE A 41 -9.68 15.42 -0.79
C ILE A 41 -8.44 15.23 0.08
N GLU A 42 -8.06 16.24 0.83
CA GLU A 42 -6.93 16.18 1.76
C GLU A 42 -7.12 15.08 2.81
N THR A 43 -8.33 14.95 3.34
CA THR A 43 -8.68 13.90 4.30
C THR A 43 -8.49 12.51 3.71
N ILE A 44 -8.90 12.27 2.47
CA ILE A 44 -8.73 10.99 1.76
C ILE A 44 -7.25 10.71 1.52
N ILE A 45 -6.48 11.70 1.05
CA ILE A 45 -5.04 11.59 0.82
C ILE A 45 -4.33 11.21 2.13
N HIS A 46 -4.57 11.94 3.20
CA HIS A 46 -3.95 11.66 4.50
C HIS A 46 -4.36 10.32 5.10
N ALA A 47 -5.63 9.94 4.98
CA ALA A 47 -6.12 8.68 5.52
C ALA A 47 -5.51 7.48 4.78
N THR A 48 -5.49 7.51 3.46
CA THR A 48 -4.88 6.43 2.65
C THR A 48 -3.38 6.29 2.94
N GLY A 49 -2.65 7.38 3.03
CA GLY A 49 -1.24 7.40 3.40
C GLY A 49 -0.99 6.82 4.79
N LYS A 50 -1.73 7.29 5.81
CA LYS A 50 -1.61 6.81 7.19
C LYS A 50 -1.89 5.31 7.32
N TRP A 51 -2.94 4.79 6.67
CA TRP A 51 -3.26 3.36 6.71
C TRP A 51 -2.22 2.54 5.94
N GLY A 52 -1.75 3.02 4.79
CA GLY A 52 -0.69 2.37 4.03
C GLY A 52 0.57 2.16 4.85
N ILE A 53 1.06 3.21 5.52
CA ILE A 53 2.25 3.14 6.39
C ILE A 53 2.01 2.24 7.61
N ARG A 54 0.87 2.33 8.28
CA ARG A 54 0.55 1.46 9.43
C ARG A 54 0.60 -0.01 9.06
N ILE A 55 -0.03 -0.39 7.94
CA ILE A 55 -0.03 -1.78 7.47
C ILE A 55 1.38 -2.21 7.06
N LEU A 56 2.17 -1.31 6.46
CA LEU A 56 3.56 -1.59 6.11
C LEU A 56 4.41 -1.86 7.36
N ILE A 57 4.31 -1.02 8.37
CA ILE A 57 5.02 -1.21 9.65
C ILE A 57 4.65 -2.55 10.29
N ILE A 58 3.35 -2.87 10.35
CA ILE A 58 2.87 -4.15 10.87
C ILE A 58 3.48 -5.32 10.06
N THR A 59 3.50 -5.21 8.74
CA THR A 59 4.08 -6.22 7.85
C THR A 59 5.57 -6.43 8.13
N LEU A 60 6.32 -5.34 8.29
CA LEU A 60 7.75 -5.40 8.59
C LEU A 60 8.02 -5.98 9.99
N LEU A 61 7.19 -5.68 10.99
CA LEU A 61 7.32 -6.23 12.34
C LEU A 61 6.96 -7.73 12.41
N ILE A 62 5.93 -8.16 11.69
CA ILE A 62 5.53 -9.58 11.66
C ILE A 62 6.63 -10.45 11.03
N THR A 63 7.41 -9.94 10.10
CA THR A 63 8.45 -10.69 9.40
C THR A 63 9.52 -11.25 10.35
N PRO A 64 10.21 -10.44 11.18
CA PRO A 64 11.16 -10.96 12.16
C PRO A 64 10.49 -11.82 13.23
N ILE A 65 9.28 -11.45 13.69
CA ILE A 65 8.52 -12.25 14.65
C ILE A 65 8.29 -13.67 14.11
N GLY A 66 7.89 -13.79 12.84
CA GLY A 66 7.70 -15.09 12.20
C GLY A 66 8.99 -15.90 12.06
N TYR A 67 10.13 -15.24 11.91
CA TYR A 67 11.43 -15.89 11.87
C TYR A 67 11.80 -16.48 13.25
N TYR A 68 11.65 -15.70 14.32
CA TYR A 68 12.01 -16.14 15.68
C TYR A 68 11.01 -17.13 16.28
N THR A 69 9.71 -16.90 16.14
CA THR A 69 8.67 -17.75 16.73
C THR A 69 8.39 -19.02 15.92
N LYS A 70 8.85 -19.07 14.67
CA LYS A 70 8.56 -20.14 13.70
C LYS A 70 7.06 -20.37 13.46
N HIS A 71 6.22 -19.42 13.88
CA HIS A 71 4.77 -19.54 13.77
C HIS A 71 4.33 -19.39 12.30
N GLU A 72 3.64 -20.39 11.78
CA GLU A 72 3.27 -20.47 10.35
C GLU A 72 2.39 -19.29 9.85
N LEU A 73 1.54 -18.73 10.73
CA LEU A 73 0.72 -17.58 10.38
C LEU A 73 1.59 -16.35 10.11
N CYS A 74 2.57 -16.09 10.99
CA CYS A 74 3.49 -14.96 10.86
C CYS A 74 4.40 -15.06 9.61
N LYS A 75 4.67 -16.27 9.14
CA LYS A 75 5.42 -16.47 7.87
C LYS A 75 4.56 -16.19 6.62
N ARG A 76 3.25 -16.36 6.70
CA ARG A 76 2.33 -16.25 5.55
C ARG A 76 1.67 -14.87 5.43
N LEU A 77 1.54 -14.13 6.54
CA LEU A 77 0.90 -12.81 6.59
C LEU A 77 1.67 -11.69 5.86
N PRO A 78 3.01 -11.61 5.89
CA PRO A 78 3.73 -10.46 5.33
C PRO A 78 3.43 -10.21 3.84
N LYS A 79 3.32 -11.26 3.04
CA LYS A 79 3.05 -11.11 1.61
C LYS A 79 1.70 -10.44 1.30
N PRO A 80 0.55 -10.94 1.79
CA PRO A 80 -0.74 -10.28 1.51
C PRO A 80 -0.86 -8.90 2.18
N LEU A 81 -0.34 -8.71 3.40
CA LEU A 81 -0.36 -7.40 4.05
C LEU A 81 0.52 -6.37 3.32
N GLY A 82 1.68 -6.78 2.82
CA GLY A 82 2.53 -5.92 1.98
C GLY A 82 1.84 -5.48 0.69
N LEU A 83 1.06 -6.37 0.05
CA LEU A 83 0.25 -6.01 -1.12
C LEU A 83 -0.90 -5.05 -0.76
N VAL A 84 -1.53 -5.22 0.39
CA VAL A 84 -2.55 -4.28 0.88
C VAL A 84 -1.93 -2.92 1.18
N SER A 85 -0.75 -2.89 1.81
CA SER A 85 -0.01 -1.63 2.03
C SER A 85 0.31 -0.93 0.71
N LEU A 86 0.81 -1.65 -0.28
CA LEU A 86 1.07 -1.12 -1.62
C LEU A 86 -0.20 -0.56 -2.26
N PHE A 87 -1.34 -1.25 -2.12
CA PHE A 87 -2.63 -0.78 -2.60
C PHE A 87 -3.03 0.57 -1.98
N TYR A 88 -2.88 0.73 -0.66
CA TYR A 88 -3.17 2.00 0.03
C TYR A 88 -2.24 3.12 -0.42
N ILE A 89 -0.94 2.86 -0.52
CA ILE A 89 0.06 3.85 -0.93
C ILE A 89 -0.14 4.24 -2.40
N LEU A 90 -0.52 3.29 -3.26
CA LEU A 90 -0.87 3.59 -4.65
C LEU A 90 -2.10 4.50 -4.74
N ASN A 91 -3.16 4.22 -3.96
CA ASN A 91 -4.33 5.09 -3.92
C ASN A 91 -4.00 6.48 -3.34
N HIS A 92 -3.17 6.56 -2.30
CA HIS A 92 -2.65 7.83 -1.78
C HIS A 92 -1.97 8.65 -2.88
N PHE A 93 -1.06 8.02 -3.62
CA PHE A 93 -0.35 8.67 -4.71
C PHE A 93 -1.28 9.09 -5.85
N LEU A 94 -2.22 8.23 -6.28
CA LEU A 94 -3.18 8.55 -7.33
C LEU A 94 -4.11 9.69 -6.92
N SER A 95 -4.58 9.71 -5.67
CA SER A 95 -5.41 10.80 -5.16
C SER A 95 -4.66 12.13 -5.15
N TYR A 96 -3.40 12.14 -4.73
CA TYR A 96 -2.54 13.31 -4.82
C TYR A 96 -2.34 13.75 -6.28
N ALA A 97 -1.89 12.86 -7.16
CA ALA A 97 -1.52 13.21 -8.52
C ALA A 97 -2.70 13.62 -9.39
N LEU A 98 -3.84 12.90 -9.29
CA LEU A 98 -4.98 13.10 -10.19
C LEU A 98 -6.01 14.09 -9.65
N ILE A 99 -6.26 14.08 -8.33
CA ILE A 99 -7.32 14.88 -7.75
C ILE A 99 -6.77 16.20 -7.19
N ASP A 100 -5.70 16.15 -6.41
CA ASP A 100 -5.12 17.34 -5.78
C ASP A 100 -4.34 18.21 -6.78
N GLN A 101 -3.45 17.58 -7.58
CA GLN A 101 -2.62 18.26 -8.59
C GLN A 101 -3.26 18.31 -9.99
N GLY A 102 -4.49 17.81 -10.14
CA GLY A 102 -5.23 17.85 -11.42
C GLY A 102 -4.56 17.08 -12.56
N GLY A 103 -3.61 16.17 -12.26
CA GLY A 103 -2.87 15.39 -13.26
C GLY A 103 -1.77 16.17 -14.00
N ASP A 104 -1.42 17.39 -13.58
CA ASP A 104 -0.34 18.16 -14.21
C ASP A 104 1.03 17.61 -13.77
N ILE A 105 1.67 16.89 -14.71
CA ILE A 105 2.97 16.25 -14.48
C ILE A 105 4.06 17.27 -14.13
N LYS A 106 3.99 18.48 -14.70
CA LYS A 106 5.00 19.52 -14.44
C LYS A 106 4.91 20.00 -13.00
N VAL A 107 3.69 20.26 -12.53
CA VAL A 107 3.42 20.68 -11.14
C VAL A 107 3.88 19.59 -10.17
N ILE A 108 3.54 18.32 -10.44
CA ILE A 108 3.95 17.18 -9.63
C ILE A 108 5.48 17.06 -9.54
N ILE A 109 6.19 17.20 -10.66
CA ILE A 109 7.66 17.11 -10.68
C ILE A 109 8.28 18.25 -9.88
N VAL A 110 7.81 19.49 -10.06
CA VAL A 110 8.31 20.66 -9.33
C VAL A 110 8.08 20.47 -7.83
N ASP A 111 6.88 20.07 -7.42
CA ASP A 111 6.53 19.86 -6.02
C ASP A 111 7.41 18.76 -5.37
N ILE A 112 7.67 17.65 -6.08
CA ILE A 112 8.60 16.62 -5.61
C ILE A 112 10.02 17.16 -5.46
N ILE A 113 10.48 18.03 -6.37
CA ILE A 113 11.85 18.56 -6.33
C ILE A 113 11.99 19.60 -5.21
N GLU A 114 10.99 20.40 -4.95
CA GLU A 114 11.04 21.47 -3.95
C GLU A 114 10.77 20.95 -2.54
N THR A 115 9.97 19.89 -2.39
CA THR A 115 9.48 19.40 -1.11
C THR A 115 10.25 18.18 -0.60
N PRO A 116 11.10 18.32 0.45
CA PRO A 116 11.96 17.21 0.91
C PRO A 116 11.20 15.94 1.33
N TYR A 117 10.04 16.07 2.01
CA TYR A 117 9.26 14.91 2.46
C TYR A 117 8.62 14.16 1.29
N LEU A 118 8.28 14.85 0.18
CA LEU A 118 7.77 14.21 -1.03
C LEU A 118 8.85 13.36 -1.69
N LYS A 119 10.10 13.80 -1.72
CA LYS A 119 11.25 12.99 -2.22
C LYS A 119 11.37 11.67 -1.48
N VAL A 120 11.29 11.70 -0.15
CA VAL A 120 11.35 10.49 0.69
C VAL A 120 10.14 9.60 0.44
N GLY A 121 8.95 10.18 0.34
CA GLY A 121 7.72 9.45 0.03
C GLY A 121 7.79 8.75 -1.33
N TRP A 122 8.29 9.44 -2.36
CA TRP A 122 8.51 8.87 -3.68
C TRP A 122 9.53 7.73 -3.70
N ALA A 123 10.68 7.92 -3.03
CA ALA A 123 11.67 6.87 -2.90
C ALA A 123 11.09 5.62 -2.23
N GLY A 124 10.37 5.80 -1.12
CA GLY A 124 9.67 4.71 -0.43
C GLY A 124 8.63 4.01 -1.30
N PHE A 125 7.84 4.79 -2.05
CA PHE A 125 6.85 4.25 -3.00
C PHE A 125 7.51 3.40 -4.09
N LEU A 126 8.57 3.88 -4.72
CA LEU A 126 9.29 3.13 -5.76
C LEU A 126 9.91 1.84 -5.22
N CYS A 127 10.49 1.88 -4.02
CA CYS A 127 11.00 0.69 -3.34
C CYS A 127 9.86 -0.33 -3.09
N LEU A 128 8.73 0.12 -2.55
CA LEU A 128 7.60 -0.76 -2.26
C LEU A 128 6.96 -1.32 -3.54
N LEU A 129 6.87 -0.49 -4.58
CA LEU A 129 6.36 -0.90 -5.89
C LEU A 129 7.24 -1.99 -6.50
N SER A 130 8.57 -1.83 -6.48
CA SER A 130 9.50 -2.83 -7.01
C SER A 130 9.39 -4.17 -6.28
N VAL A 131 9.31 -4.16 -4.94
CA VAL A 131 9.09 -5.37 -4.13
C VAL A 131 7.72 -5.98 -4.41
N GLY A 132 6.67 -5.17 -4.55
CA GLY A 132 5.32 -5.61 -4.89
C GLY A 132 5.27 -6.29 -6.26
N LEU A 133 5.88 -5.70 -7.27
CA LEU A 133 5.95 -6.27 -8.62
C LEU A 133 6.66 -7.62 -8.62
N VAL A 134 7.81 -7.75 -7.96
CA VAL A 134 8.53 -9.02 -7.83
C VAL A 134 7.71 -10.07 -7.06
N SER A 135 6.82 -9.65 -6.16
CA SER A 135 5.95 -10.54 -5.41
C SER A 135 4.83 -11.18 -6.25
N LEU A 136 4.52 -10.64 -7.43
CA LEU A 136 3.51 -11.20 -8.34
C LEU A 136 4.01 -12.51 -8.97
N LYS A 137 3.16 -13.54 -8.98
CA LYS A 137 3.52 -14.89 -9.48
C LYS A 137 4.06 -14.89 -10.92
N LYS A 138 3.51 -14.05 -11.80
CA LYS A 138 3.96 -13.96 -13.21
C LYS A 138 5.40 -13.48 -13.33
N LEU A 139 5.79 -12.50 -12.51
CA LEU A 139 7.17 -12.00 -12.49
C LEU A 139 8.12 -12.98 -11.82
N GLN A 140 7.69 -13.66 -10.76
CA GLN A 140 8.50 -14.72 -10.13
C GLN A 140 8.82 -15.86 -11.10
N THR A 141 7.85 -16.31 -11.90
CA THR A 141 8.09 -17.35 -12.93
C THR A 141 9.01 -16.86 -14.04
N TRP A 142 8.89 -15.60 -14.45
CA TRP A 142 9.78 -15.01 -15.45
C TRP A 142 11.22 -14.85 -14.94
N PHE A 143 11.42 -14.35 -13.72
CA PHE A 143 12.74 -14.24 -13.08
C PHE A 143 13.37 -15.60 -12.86
N ASN A 144 12.63 -16.61 -12.40
CA ASN A 144 13.15 -17.96 -12.20
C ASN A 144 13.54 -18.61 -13.52
N LYS A 145 12.78 -18.39 -14.61
CA LYS A 145 13.11 -18.89 -15.96
C LYS A 145 14.40 -18.24 -16.50
N ASN A 146 14.59 -16.94 -16.31
CA ASN A 146 15.80 -16.25 -16.78
C ASN A 146 17.04 -16.59 -15.92
N ARG A 147 16.85 -16.85 -14.64
CA ARG A 147 17.94 -17.24 -13.73
C ARG A 147 18.53 -18.60 -14.11
N SER A 148 17.73 -19.56 -14.53
CA SER A 148 18.22 -20.86 -15.03
C SER A 148 19.02 -20.72 -16.32
N THR A 149 18.74 -19.72 -17.15
CA THR A 149 19.49 -19.44 -18.38
C THR A 149 20.86 -18.81 -18.10
N ILE A 150 20.97 -17.99 -17.04
CA ILE A 150 22.23 -17.33 -16.65
C ILE A 150 23.14 -18.28 -15.89
N SER A 151 22.60 -19.22 -15.08
CA SER A 151 23.38 -20.23 -14.35
C SER A 151 23.87 -21.40 -15.23
N GLY A 152 23.39 -21.49 -16.45
CA GLY A 152 23.83 -22.49 -17.43
C GLY A 152 25.02 -22.03 -18.30
N ILE A 153 25.60 -20.85 -18.02
CA ILE A 153 26.74 -20.27 -18.78
C ILE A 153 28.07 -20.31 -17.97
N VAL A 154 28.09 -20.99 -16.81
CA VAL A 154 29.30 -21.20 -16.02
C VAL A 154 29.70 -22.68 -16.07
#